data_6e75bc60df769a82fa04244872e67954
#
_entry.id   6e75bc60df769a82fa04244872e67954
#
_cell.length_a   1.000
_cell.length_b   1.000
_cell.length_c   1.000
_cell.angle_alpha   90.00
_cell.angle_beta   90.00
_cell.angle_gamma   90.00
#
_symmetry.space_group_name_H-M   'P 1'
#
loop_
_entity.id
_entity.type
_entity.pdbx_description
1 polymer ?
#
loop_
_entity_poly.entity_id
_entity_poly.type
_entity_poly.pdbx_seq_one_letter_code
_entity_poly.pdbx_strand_id
1 'polypeptide(L)'
;IVTSGPGATNVVTAIADANMDSVPMVVITGQVGVQAIGTDAFQEADIVGITYPVSKHSFLVTRAQDIPRVLSEAYHIASTGRPGPVVVDLTKTAQTGDMYYSWPQRMILPGYNPTTKAHGRVLSDAAKLFSQSYRPVLYVGGGAARANAGAQVKALADLTGAPVDRKSVV
;
A
#
# COMPACT_ATOMS: atom_id res chain seq x y z
N ILE A 1 15.39 -0.59 -2.43
CA ILE A 1 15.85 -0.68 -3.84
C ILE A 1 16.69 -1.93 -3.97
N VAL A 2 16.44 -2.74 -4.99
CA VAL A 2 17.14 -3.99 -5.27
C VAL A 2 17.41 -4.16 -6.77
N THR A 3 18.37 -5.01 -7.13
CA THR A 3 18.67 -5.34 -8.53
C THR A 3 17.62 -6.30 -9.13
N SER A 4 17.72 -6.56 -10.43
CA SER A 4 16.85 -7.48 -11.19
C SER A 4 17.03 -8.95 -10.78
N GLY A 5 16.16 -9.81 -11.27
CA GLY A 5 16.21 -11.25 -11.07
C GLY A 5 16.23 -11.66 -9.61
N PRO A 6 17.28 -12.35 -9.12
CA PRO A 6 17.33 -12.85 -7.75
C PRO A 6 17.29 -11.75 -6.69
N GLY A 7 17.78 -10.54 -6.98
CA GLY A 7 17.64 -9.40 -6.08
C GLY A 7 16.16 -9.01 -5.87
N ALA A 8 15.39 -8.97 -6.94
CA ALA A 8 13.97 -8.65 -6.90
C ALA A 8 13.14 -9.79 -6.29
N THR A 9 13.42 -11.05 -6.59
CA THR A 9 12.69 -12.19 -6.02
C THR A 9 12.95 -12.36 -4.51
N ASN A 10 14.13 -11.99 -4.02
CA ASN A 10 14.46 -12.09 -2.60
C ASN A 10 13.66 -11.13 -1.70
N VAL A 11 13.06 -10.06 -2.23
CA VAL A 11 12.24 -9.13 -1.43
C VAL A 11 10.77 -9.55 -1.34
N VAL A 12 10.34 -10.61 -2.00
CA VAL A 12 8.93 -11.04 -2.04
C VAL A 12 8.38 -11.34 -0.65
N THR A 13 9.17 -12.01 0.19
CA THR A 13 8.77 -12.30 1.58
C THR A 13 8.55 -11.01 2.37
N ALA A 14 9.45 -10.03 2.26
CA ALA A 14 9.31 -8.75 2.94
C ALA A 14 8.11 -7.93 2.41
N ILE A 15 7.81 -8.04 1.11
CA ILE A 15 6.61 -7.42 0.50
C ILE A 15 5.34 -8.07 1.08
N ALA A 16 5.30 -9.40 1.17
CA ALA A 16 4.16 -10.12 1.72
C ALA A 16 3.91 -9.75 3.20
N ASP A 17 4.96 -9.70 3.99
CA ASP A 17 4.93 -9.29 5.39
C ASP A 17 4.40 -7.85 5.54
N ALA A 18 4.97 -6.90 4.80
CA ALA A 18 4.52 -5.51 4.77
C ALA A 18 3.03 -5.38 4.35
N ASN A 19 2.56 -6.23 3.42
CA ASN A 19 1.16 -6.23 3.00
C ASN A 19 0.23 -6.74 4.11
N MET A 20 0.63 -7.79 4.82
CA MET A 20 -0.13 -8.33 5.94
C MET A 20 -0.24 -7.33 7.09
N ASP A 21 0.86 -6.65 7.42
CA ASP A 21 0.93 -5.68 8.51
C ASP A 21 0.49 -4.27 8.14
N SER A 22 0.07 -4.07 6.88
CA SER A 22 -0.34 -2.75 6.35
C SER A 22 0.76 -1.69 6.50
N VAL A 23 2.01 -2.08 6.23
CA VAL A 23 3.17 -1.18 6.24
C VAL A 23 3.26 -0.48 4.87
N PRO A 24 3.22 0.86 4.81
CA PRO A 24 3.42 1.59 3.57
C PRO A 24 4.87 1.45 3.12
N MET A 25 5.09 0.86 1.95
CA MET A 25 6.43 0.63 1.41
C MET A 25 6.42 0.80 -0.11
N VAL A 26 7.41 1.48 -0.65
CA VAL A 26 7.68 1.51 -2.10
C VAL A 26 8.94 0.70 -2.36
N VAL A 27 8.81 -0.37 -3.10
CA VAL A 27 9.91 -1.26 -3.49
C VAL A 27 10.29 -0.97 -4.93
N ILE A 28 11.52 -0.55 -5.16
CA ILE A 28 12.05 -0.31 -6.51
C ILE A 28 12.94 -1.50 -6.87
N THR A 29 12.57 -2.20 -7.93
CA THR A 29 13.32 -3.34 -8.48
C THR A 29 13.91 -2.97 -9.83
N GLY A 30 15.05 -3.55 -10.15
CA GLY A 30 15.57 -3.49 -11.52
C GLY A 30 14.93 -4.57 -12.39
N GLN A 31 14.82 -4.29 -13.69
CA GLN A 31 14.38 -5.24 -14.70
C GLN A 31 15.34 -5.18 -15.92
N VAL A 32 15.39 -6.25 -16.68
CA VAL A 32 16.16 -6.28 -17.94
C VAL A 32 15.67 -5.21 -18.93
N GLY A 33 16.43 -4.96 -20.00
CA GLY A 33 15.98 -4.04 -21.06
C GLY A 33 14.69 -4.51 -21.72
N VAL A 34 13.87 -3.57 -22.21
CA VAL A 34 12.55 -3.86 -22.80
C VAL A 34 12.62 -4.95 -23.88
N GLN A 35 13.67 -4.97 -24.69
CA GLN A 35 13.84 -5.97 -25.77
C GLN A 35 14.15 -7.38 -25.25
N ALA A 36 14.60 -7.50 -24.01
CA ALA A 36 14.96 -8.76 -23.38
C ALA A 36 13.81 -9.37 -22.55
N ILE A 37 12.74 -8.62 -22.31
CA ILE A 37 11.58 -9.14 -21.56
C ILE A 37 10.89 -10.24 -22.39
N GLY A 38 10.66 -11.40 -21.75
CA GLY A 38 10.03 -12.56 -22.38
C GLY A 38 10.98 -13.43 -23.19
N THR A 39 12.31 -13.24 -23.05
CA THR A 39 13.31 -14.02 -23.78
C THR A 39 14.13 -14.96 -22.90
N ASP A 40 13.77 -15.12 -21.63
CA ASP A 40 14.55 -15.83 -20.60
C ASP A 40 15.98 -15.29 -20.45
N ALA A 41 16.12 -13.97 -20.55
CA ALA A 41 17.39 -13.28 -20.43
C ALA A 41 18.00 -13.45 -19.02
N PHE A 42 19.32 -13.31 -18.95
CA PHE A 42 20.02 -13.39 -17.66
C PHE A 42 19.47 -12.38 -16.65
N GLN A 43 19.06 -12.88 -15.47
CA GLN A 43 18.41 -12.11 -14.41
C GLN A 43 17.06 -11.49 -14.79
N GLU A 44 16.39 -11.99 -15.80
CA GLU A 44 14.98 -11.70 -16.03
C GLU A 44 14.11 -12.44 -15.01
N ALA A 45 13.10 -11.77 -14.48
CA ALA A 45 12.02 -12.38 -13.72
C ALA A 45 10.75 -11.54 -13.87
N ASP A 46 9.58 -12.18 -13.96
CA ASP A 46 8.29 -11.49 -13.97
C ASP A 46 7.93 -11.01 -12.55
N ILE A 47 8.59 -9.94 -12.13
CA ILE A 47 8.42 -9.38 -10.79
C ILE A 47 7.01 -8.83 -10.59
N VAL A 48 6.41 -8.24 -11.60
CA VAL A 48 5.02 -7.76 -11.53
C VAL A 48 4.07 -8.93 -11.28
N GLY A 49 4.19 -10.01 -12.03
CA GLY A 49 3.37 -11.22 -11.84
C GLY A 49 3.60 -11.89 -10.47
N ILE A 50 4.87 -12.03 -10.05
CA ILE A 50 5.23 -12.63 -8.76
C ILE A 50 4.70 -11.81 -7.58
N THR A 51 4.78 -10.48 -7.63
CA THR A 51 4.39 -9.60 -6.52
C THR A 51 2.93 -9.20 -6.53
N TYR A 52 2.21 -9.42 -7.61
CA TYR A 52 0.79 -9.05 -7.75
C TYR A 52 -0.10 -9.52 -6.59
N PRO A 53 -0.04 -10.79 -6.14
CA PRO A 53 -0.91 -11.27 -5.06
C PRO A 53 -0.49 -10.79 -3.67
N VAL A 54 0.72 -10.27 -3.49
CA VAL A 54 1.29 -9.88 -2.19
C VAL A 54 1.56 -8.38 -2.06
N SER A 55 1.17 -7.57 -3.03
CA SER A 55 1.33 -6.12 -3.02
C SER A 55 0.01 -5.39 -3.26
N LYS A 56 -0.07 -4.12 -2.92
CA LYS A 56 -1.21 -3.27 -3.25
C LYS A 56 -1.31 -2.96 -4.73
N HIS A 57 -0.16 -2.74 -5.35
CA HIS A 57 -0.02 -2.47 -6.77
C HIS A 57 1.40 -2.71 -7.24
N SER A 58 1.55 -3.02 -8.52
CA SER A 58 2.86 -3.19 -9.16
C SER A 58 2.87 -2.45 -10.49
N PHE A 59 3.95 -1.72 -10.76
CA PHE A 59 4.20 -1.00 -12.00
C PHE A 59 5.38 -1.59 -12.73
N LEU A 60 5.28 -1.77 -14.06
CA LEU A 60 6.42 -1.97 -14.94
C LEU A 60 6.70 -0.66 -15.67
N VAL A 61 7.90 -0.11 -15.49
CA VAL A 61 8.30 1.17 -16.08
C VAL A 61 9.29 0.92 -17.20
N THR A 62 8.88 1.22 -18.42
CA THR A 62 9.62 0.95 -19.64
C THR A 62 10.27 2.20 -20.26
N ARG A 63 9.89 3.40 -19.80
CA ARG A 63 10.40 4.67 -20.34
C ARG A 63 10.82 5.61 -19.21
N ALA A 64 11.91 6.33 -19.38
CA ALA A 64 12.41 7.30 -18.40
C ALA A 64 11.36 8.36 -18.02
N GLN A 65 10.61 8.86 -19.00
CA GLN A 65 9.59 9.90 -18.81
C GLN A 65 8.47 9.50 -17.82
N ASP A 66 8.21 8.20 -17.66
CA ASP A 66 7.17 7.71 -16.77
C ASP A 66 7.62 7.61 -15.31
N ILE A 67 8.93 7.63 -15.02
CA ILE A 67 9.47 7.44 -13.67
C ILE A 67 8.89 8.42 -12.65
N PRO A 68 8.90 9.76 -12.87
CA PRO A 68 8.39 10.70 -11.88
C PRO A 68 6.92 10.50 -11.56
N ARG A 69 6.10 10.25 -12.59
CA ARG A 69 4.66 9.97 -12.43
C ARG A 69 4.44 8.71 -11.63
N VAL A 70 5.06 7.61 -12.03
CA VAL A 70 4.89 6.30 -11.38
C VAL A 70 5.37 6.33 -9.93
N LEU A 71 6.49 6.98 -9.63
CA LEU A 71 6.94 7.12 -8.24
C LEU A 71 5.96 7.93 -7.40
N SER A 72 5.42 9.04 -7.92
CA SER A 72 4.40 9.81 -7.23
C SER A 72 3.14 8.98 -6.95
N GLU A 73 2.65 8.23 -7.93
CA GLU A 73 1.51 7.32 -7.79
C GLU A 73 1.81 6.20 -6.79
N ALA A 74 2.99 5.60 -6.83
CA ALA A 74 3.41 4.53 -5.92
C ALA A 74 3.40 4.99 -4.45
N TYR A 75 3.96 6.16 -4.15
CA TYR A 75 3.93 6.74 -2.81
C TYR A 75 2.51 7.02 -2.33
N HIS A 76 1.67 7.57 -3.20
CA HIS A 76 0.27 7.85 -2.88
C HIS A 76 -0.50 6.56 -2.59
N ILE A 77 -0.39 5.56 -3.46
CA ILE A 77 -1.08 4.28 -3.27
C ILE A 77 -0.58 3.56 -2.02
N ALA A 78 0.73 3.55 -1.77
CA ALA A 78 1.31 2.90 -0.61
C ALA A 78 0.78 3.50 0.71
N SER A 79 0.64 4.82 0.79
CA SER A 79 0.35 5.55 2.03
C SER A 79 -1.13 5.81 2.30
N THR A 80 -2.01 5.70 1.32
CA THR A 80 -3.44 6.03 1.44
C THR A 80 -4.34 4.79 1.51
N GLY A 81 -5.58 4.94 1.96
CA GLY A 81 -6.48 3.82 2.22
C GLY A 81 -5.91 2.87 3.28
N ARG A 82 -6.01 1.55 3.08
CA ARG A 82 -5.19 0.61 3.86
C ARG A 82 -3.75 0.72 3.36
N PRO A 83 -2.78 1.14 4.17
CA PRO A 83 -1.39 1.19 3.73
C PRO A 83 -0.85 -0.19 3.32
N GLY A 84 0.12 -0.20 2.43
CA GLY A 84 0.71 -1.46 1.99
C GLY A 84 1.81 -1.24 0.93
N PRO A 85 2.52 -2.30 0.54
CA PRO A 85 3.63 -2.22 -0.39
C PRO A 85 3.16 -1.98 -1.83
N VAL A 86 3.91 -1.15 -2.54
CA VAL A 86 3.79 -0.95 -4.00
C VAL A 86 5.14 -1.23 -4.63
N VAL A 87 5.14 -2.00 -5.70
CA VAL A 87 6.35 -2.37 -6.44
C VAL A 87 6.48 -1.51 -7.70
N VAL A 88 7.68 -1.02 -7.94
CA VAL A 88 8.04 -0.26 -9.15
C VAL A 88 9.20 -0.96 -9.82
N ASP A 89 8.90 -1.74 -10.85
CA ASP A 89 9.87 -2.52 -11.61
C ASP A 89 10.42 -1.67 -12.76
N LEU A 90 11.68 -1.22 -12.64
CA LEU A 90 12.32 -0.30 -13.57
C LEU A 90 13.17 -1.07 -14.59
N THR A 91 12.78 -1.05 -15.85
CA THR A 91 13.61 -1.63 -16.90
C THR A 91 14.94 -0.88 -17.05
N LYS A 92 16.00 -1.60 -17.46
CA LYS A 92 17.29 -0.98 -17.81
C LYS A 92 17.11 0.13 -18.86
N THR A 93 16.20 -0.07 -19.81
CA THR A 93 15.88 0.94 -20.83
C THR A 93 15.34 2.23 -20.21
N ALA A 94 14.47 2.15 -19.19
CA ALA A 94 13.98 3.33 -18.49
C ALA A 94 15.07 4.01 -17.65
N GLN A 95 15.98 3.23 -17.03
CA GLN A 95 17.05 3.75 -16.18
C GLN A 95 18.12 4.49 -16.97
N THR A 96 18.39 4.07 -18.20
CA THR A 96 19.44 4.66 -19.06
C THR A 96 18.91 5.63 -20.11
N GLY A 97 17.59 5.80 -20.17
CA GLY A 97 16.96 6.72 -21.12
C GLY A 97 17.05 8.17 -20.68
N ASP A 98 17.15 9.08 -21.63
CA ASP A 98 17.12 10.51 -21.39
C ASP A 98 15.70 11.01 -21.17
N MET A 99 15.53 11.98 -20.27
CA MET A 99 14.24 12.65 -20.03
C MET A 99 14.42 14.10 -19.61
N TYR A 100 13.45 14.93 -19.91
CA TYR A 100 13.31 16.23 -19.23
C TYR A 100 12.57 16.00 -17.92
N TYR A 101 13.24 16.25 -16.81
CA TYR A 101 12.67 16.06 -15.49
C TYR A 101 11.48 17.01 -15.25
N SER A 102 10.35 16.43 -14.90
CA SER A 102 9.18 17.18 -14.44
C SER A 102 8.44 16.33 -13.39
N TRP A 103 8.31 16.85 -12.17
CA TRP A 103 7.50 16.19 -11.16
C TRP A 103 6.02 16.49 -11.40
N PRO A 104 5.12 15.49 -11.35
CA PRO A 104 3.71 15.69 -11.62
C PRO A 104 3.08 16.65 -10.60
N GLN A 105 2.48 17.72 -11.08
CA GLN A 105 1.80 18.74 -10.26
C GLN A 105 0.45 18.25 -9.74
N ARG A 106 -0.18 17.34 -10.45
CA ARG A 106 -1.48 16.80 -10.12
C ARG A 106 -1.48 15.28 -10.29
N MET A 107 -1.98 14.60 -9.26
CA MET A 107 -2.19 13.16 -9.32
C MET A 107 -3.57 12.86 -9.92
N ILE A 108 -3.61 11.99 -10.92
CA ILE A 108 -4.85 11.51 -11.57
C ILE A 108 -4.81 9.99 -11.55
N LEU A 109 -5.57 9.39 -10.63
CA LEU A 109 -5.71 7.94 -10.48
C LEU A 109 -7.18 7.56 -10.62
N PRO A 110 -7.68 7.36 -11.87
CA PRO A 110 -9.04 6.91 -12.10
C PRO A 110 -9.27 5.56 -11.39
N GLY A 111 -10.35 5.46 -10.62
CA GLY A 111 -10.69 4.23 -9.90
C GLY A 111 -9.99 4.02 -8.56
N TYR A 112 -9.01 4.84 -8.17
CA TYR A 112 -8.41 4.80 -6.84
C TYR A 112 -8.87 6.01 -6.02
N ASN A 113 -9.93 5.82 -5.24
CA ASN A 113 -10.51 6.86 -4.39
C ASN A 113 -10.76 6.30 -2.98
N PRO A 114 -9.73 6.26 -2.12
CA PRO A 114 -9.87 5.72 -0.77
C PRO A 114 -10.84 6.56 0.06
N THR A 115 -11.79 5.89 0.72
CA THR A 115 -12.77 6.53 1.61
C THR A 115 -12.10 7.05 2.87
N THR A 116 -12.18 8.35 3.11
CA THR A 116 -11.62 9.02 4.29
C THR A 116 -12.66 9.39 5.35
N LYS A 117 -13.95 9.31 5.02
CA LYS A 117 -15.06 9.62 5.93
C LYS A 117 -16.09 8.51 5.90
N ALA A 118 -16.53 8.07 7.07
CA ALA A 118 -17.61 7.11 7.18
C ALA A 118 -18.95 7.72 6.72
N HIS A 119 -19.79 6.92 6.09
CA HIS A 119 -21.12 7.36 5.67
C HIS A 119 -22.04 7.50 6.90
N GLY A 120 -22.78 8.62 7.00
CA GLY A 120 -23.59 8.95 8.17
C GLY A 120 -24.61 7.86 8.56
N ARG A 121 -25.24 7.20 7.59
CA ARG A 121 -26.16 6.09 7.85
C ARG A 121 -25.46 4.91 8.53
N VAL A 122 -24.28 4.55 8.09
CA VAL A 122 -23.49 3.45 8.69
C VAL A 122 -23.10 3.77 10.13
N LEU A 123 -22.75 5.04 10.40
CA LEU A 123 -22.49 5.51 11.78
C LEU A 123 -23.74 5.43 12.65
N SER A 124 -24.91 5.84 12.15
CA SER A 124 -26.18 5.73 12.87
C SER A 124 -26.56 4.29 13.17
N ASP A 125 -26.39 3.39 12.20
CA ASP A 125 -26.69 1.96 12.38
C ASP A 125 -25.72 1.32 13.39
N ALA A 126 -24.44 1.66 13.35
CA ALA A 126 -23.44 1.21 14.32
C ALA A 126 -23.78 1.70 15.74
N ALA A 127 -24.18 2.97 15.89
CA ALA A 127 -24.58 3.53 17.17
C ALA A 127 -25.82 2.83 17.74
N LYS A 128 -26.81 2.48 16.90
CA LYS A 128 -28.01 1.72 17.34
C LYS A 128 -27.62 0.31 17.80
N LEU A 129 -26.80 -0.42 17.02
CA LEU A 129 -26.32 -1.74 17.42
C LEU A 129 -25.57 -1.69 18.75
N PHE A 130 -24.73 -0.68 18.93
CA PHE A 130 -23.98 -0.49 20.17
C PHE A 130 -24.91 -0.24 21.36
N SER A 131 -25.88 0.66 21.21
CA SER A 131 -26.83 1.02 22.27
C SER A 131 -27.77 -0.14 22.66
N GLN A 132 -28.01 -1.09 21.78
CA GLN A 132 -28.80 -2.30 22.01
C GLN A 132 -28.00 -3.46 22.59
N SER A 133 -26.68 -3.34 22.63
CA SER A 133 -25.79 -4.40 23.08
C SER A 133 -25.78 -4.47 24.61
N TYR A 134 -25.96 -5.66 25.16
CA TYR A 134 -25.94 -5.87 26.62
C TYR A 134 -24.53 -5.79 27.22
N ARG A 135 -23.52 -6.27 26.50
CA ARG A 135 -22.12 -6.28 26.95
C ARG A 135 -21.16 -5.96 25.79
N PRO A 136 -21.16 -4.71 25.31
CA PRO A 136 -20.30 -4.32 24.20
C PRO A 136 -18.82 -4.32 24.62
N VAL A 137 -17.94 -4.66 23.67
CA VAL A 137 -16.48 -4.58 23.82
C VAL A 137 -15.92 -3.80 22.63
N LEU A 138 -15.01 -2.87 22.89
CA LEU A 138 -14.29 -2.15 21.84
C LEU A 138 -13.01 -2.93 21.49
N TYR A 139 -13.04 -3.62 20.35
CA TYR A 139 -11.86 -4.32 19.83
C TYR A 139 -11.09 -3.42 18.86
N VAL A 140 -9.92 -2.92 19.29
CA VAL A 140 -9.17 -1.87 18.60
C VAL A 140 -7.97 -2.45 17.86
N GLY A 141 -7.98 -2.32 16.53
CA GLY A 141 -6.88 -2.80 15.68
C GLY A 141 -5.84 -1.73 15.35
N GLY A 142 -4.78 -2.14 14.61
CA GLY A 142 -3.68 -1.28 14.18
C GLY A 142 -4.08 -0.07 13.32
N GLY A 143 -5.23 -0.14 12.63
CA GLY A 143 -5.77 1.00 11.88
C GLY A 143 -6.11 2.20 12.75
N ALA A 144 -6.72 1.97 13.92
CA ALA A 144 -7.01 3.03 14.88
C ALA A 144 -5.73 3.63 15.49
N ALA A 145 -4.72 2.79 15.75
CA ALA A 145 -3.42 3.26 16.24
C ALA A 145 -2.72 4.14 15.21
N ARG A 146 -2.68 3.72 13.94
CA ARG A 146 -2.10 4.51 12.83
C ARG A 146 -2.85 5.82 12.57
N ALA A 147 -4.18 5.82 12.77
CA ALA A 147 -5.00 7.04 12.66
C ALA A 147 -4.88 7.95 13.89
N ASN A 148 -4.05 7.60 14.88
CA ASN A 148 -3.91 8.32 16.15
C ASN A 148 -5.26 8.53 16.88
N ALA A 149 -6.16 7.55 16.80
CA ALA A 149 -7.53 7.64 17.31
C ALA A 149 -7.66 7.28 18.80
N GLY A 150 -6.56 7.23 19.56
CA GLY A 150 -6.56 6.81 20.96
C GLY A 150 -7.47 7.67 21.85
N ALA A 151 -7.48 8.99 21.67
CA ALA A 151 -8.33 9.90 22.43
C ALA A 151 -9.82 9.65 22.14
N GLN A 152 -10.19 9.39 20.90
CA GLN A 152 -11.58 9.09 20.48
C GLN A 152 -12.04 7.73 21.02
N VAL A 153 -11.17 6.72 20.98
CA VAL A 153 -11.45 5.39 21.56
C VAL A 153 -11.67 5.52 23.06
N LYS A 154 -10.80 6.27 23.76
CA LYS A 154 -10.95 6.52 25.20
C LYS A 154 -12.27 7.24 25.51
N ALA A 155 -12.61 8.29 24.79
CA ALA A 155 -13.85 9.04 24.99
C ALA A 155 -15.08 8.14 24.78
N LEU A 156 -15.06 7.25 23.79
CA LEU A 156 -16.14 6.29 23.57
C LEU A 156 -16.22 5.27 24.71
N ALA A 157 -15.09 4.75 25.18
CA ALA A 157 -15.04 3.84 26.31
C ALA A 157 -15.58 4.49 27.61
N ASP A 158 -15.14 5.71 27.90
CA ASP A 158 -15.61 6.47 29.09
C ASP A 158 -17.12 6.75 29.03
N LEU A 159 -17.64 7.08 27.84
CA LEU A 159 -19.06 7.35 27.63
C LEU A 159 -19.96 6.13 27.81
N THR A 160 -19.47 4.97 27.42
CA THR A 160 -20.27 3.74 27.27
C THR A 160 -19.98 2.71 28.35
N GLY A 161 -18.89 2.85 29.11
CA GLY A 161 -18.42 1.85 30.06
C GLY A 161 -17.91 0.55 29.39
N ALA A 162 -17.77 0.53 28.07
CA ALA A 162 -17.31 -0.65 27.33
C ALA A 162 -15.82 -0.89 27.56
N PRO A 163 -15.40 -2.10 27.92
CA PRO A 163 -13.99 -2.44 27.99
C PRO A 163 -13.33 -2.35 26.61
N VAL A 164 -12.08 -1.93 26.62
CA VAL A 164 -11.26 -1.84 25.41
C VAL A 164 -10.27 -2.99 25.40
N ASP A 165 -10.34 -3.81 24.35
CA ASP A 165 -9.32 -4.77 24.02
C ASP A 165 -8.59 -4.34 22.75
N ARG A 166 -7.30 -4.57 22.70
CA ARG A 166 -6.50 -4.29 21.52
C ARG A 166 -5.87 -5.57 21.00
N LYS A 167 -5.88 -5.75 19.69
CA LYS A 167 -5.05 -6.75 19.06
C LYS A 167 -3.59 -6.42 19.41
N SER A 168 -2.92 -7.30 20.16
CA SER A 168 -1.47 -7.20 20.32
C SER A 168 -0.85 -7.31 18.92
N VAL A 169 -0.04 -6.33 18.56
CA VAL A 169 0.87 -6.49 17.42
C VAL A 169 1.95 -7.42 17.93
N VAL A 170 1.97 -8.64 17.43
CA VAL A 170 3.04 -9.61 17.68
C VAL A 170 4.25 -9.15 16.91
#